data_e3a32f90824f79db8be3826a683d409a
#
_entry.id   e3a32f90824f79db8be3826a683d409a
#
_cell.length_a   1.000
_cell.length_b   1.000
_cell.length_c   1.000
_cell.angle_alpha   90.00
_cell.angle_beta   90.00
_cell.angle_gamma   90.00
#
_symmetry.space_group_name_H-M   'P 1'
#
loop_
_entity.id
_entity.type
_entity.pdbx_description
1 polymer ?
#
loop_
_entity_poly.entity_id
_entity_poly.type
_entity_poly.pdbx_seq_one_letter_code
_entity_poly.pdbx_strand_id
1 'polypeptide(L)'
;MTRFNKLRAFVAVAAMSAASGVFAADIDMNADANDVAISGYDPVAYFSDSEATKGSAEYTATYKNAIYHFSSAENRDLFRADPSAYAPQYGGYCAFGVTMEKKFDVDPEAWRIVDNKLYLNLNKDVQTRWLTDVPGFIANANDIWPEIKTVEAAEL
;
A
#
# COMPACT_ATOMS: atom_id res chain seq x y z
N MET A 1 18.36 73.55 10.53
CA MET A 1 18.51 72.55 9.43
C MET A 1 18.49 71.18 10.02
N THR A 2 17.33 70.54 10.05
CA THR A 2 17.12 69.25 10.69
C THR A 2 17.00 68.19 9.65
N ARG A 3 18.00 67.30 9.59
CA ARG A 3 18.03 66.16 8.63
C ARG A 3 17.19 65.00 9.21
N PHE A 4 16.06 64.70 8.57
CA PHE A 4 15.27 63.50 8.87
C PHE A 4 15.93 62.29 8.22
N ASN A 5 16.48 61.37 9.03
CA ASN A 5 16.92 60.06 8.60
C ASN A 5 15.70 59.13 8.48
N LYS A 6 15.33 58.78 7.27
CA LYS A 6 14.30 57.76 7.01
C LYS A 6 14.92 56.36 7.14
N LEU A 7 14.66 55.72 8.27
CA LEU A 7 14.99 54.34 8.51
C LEU A 7 14.04 53.44 7.66
N ARG A 8 14.57 52.84 6.61
CA ARG A 8 13.84 51.83 5.82
C ARG A 8 13.93 50.47 6.54
N ALA A 9 12.84 50.06 7.14
CA ALA A 9 12.70 48.73 7.69
C ALA A 9 12.56 47.73 6.52
N PHE A 10 13.55 46.86 6.33
CA PHE A 10 13.44 45.69 5.45
C PHE A 10 12.67 44.62 6.23
N VAL A 11 11.45 44.34 5.83
CA VAL A 11 10.71 43.15 6.28
C VAL A 11 11.22 41.97 5.45
N ALA A 12 12.05 41.13 6.07
CA ALA A 12 12.44 39.86 5.48
C ALA A 12 11.27 38.87 5.66
N VAL A 13 10.56 38.59 4.56
CA VAL A 13 9.59 37.50 4.51
C VAL A 13 10.37 36.19 4.40
N ALA A 14 10.52 35.50 5.52
CA ALA A 14 11.04 34.15 5.51
C ALA A 14 9.97 33.24 4.87
N ALA A 15 10.17 32.82 3.62
CA ALA A 15 9.40 31.78 2.99
C ALA A 15 9.76 30.44 3.69
N MET A 16 8.90 29.96 4.59
CA MET A 16 8.95 28.61 5.08
C MET A 16 8.56 27.66 3.93
N SER A 17 9.56 27.10 3.26
CA SER A 17 9.36 25.94 2.40
C SER A 17 8.99 24.76 3.28
N ALA A 18 7.71 24.42 3.35
CA ALA A 18 7.28 23.14 3.88
C ALA A 18 7.81 22.09 2.89
N ALA A 19 8.95 21.47 3.22
CA ALA A 19 9.38 20.26 2.55
C ALA A 19 8.35 19.17 2.90
N SER A 20 7.45 18.87 1.96
CA SER A 20 6.63 17.67 2.04
C SER A 20 7.60 16.49 1.92
N GLY A 21 7.97 15.92 3.06
CA GLY A 21 8.77 14.70 3.08
C GLY A 21 7.98 13.62 2.35
N VAL A 22 8.51 13.13 1.24
CA VAL A 22 8.04 11.89 0.63
C VAL A 22 8.63 10.80 1.52
N PHE A 23 7.77 10.10 2.25
CA PHE A 23 8.16 8.96 3.06
C PHE A 23 8.03 7.70 2.18
N ALA A 24 9.02 6.83 2.23
CA ALA A 24 8.92 5.50 1.63
C ALA A 24 7.77 4.70 2.24
N ALA A 25 7.23 3.73 1.50
CA ALA A 25 6.22 2.81 2.01
C ALA A 25 6.66 2.20 3.34
N ASP A 26 5.71 2.02 4.26
CA ASP A 26 6.00 1.40 5.55
C ASP A 26 6.54 -0.03 5.35
N ILE A 27 7.41 -0.48 6.23
CA ILE A 27 8.09 -1.79 6.15
C ILE A 27 7.11 -2.98 6.08
N ASP A 28 5.89 -2.80 6.59
CA ASP A 28 4.81 -3.79 6.52
C ASP A 28 4.00 -3.73 5.22
N MET A 29 4.40 -2.87 4.25
CA MET A 29 3.73 -2.72 2.96
C MET A 29 4.58 -3.25 1.82
N ASN A 30 3.99 -4.08 0.97
CA ASN A 30 4.60 -4.52 -0.28
C ASN A 30 4.37 -3.46 -1.36
N ALA A 31 5.42 -2.72 -1.68
CA ALA A 31 5.41 -1.69 -2.70
C ALA A 31 6.71 -1.75 -3.52
N ASP A 32 6.68 -1.26 -4.74
CA ASP A 32 7.83 -1.20 -5.61
C ASP A 32 8.79 -0.04 -5.23
N ALA A 33 9.87 0.14 -5.99
CA ALA A 33 10.86 1.19 -5.76
C ALA A 33 10.30 2.62 -5.87
N ASN A 34 9.07 2.79 -6.36
CA ASN A 34 8.34 4.05 -6.44
C ASN A 34 7.22 4.12 -5.40
N ASP A 35 7.24 3.24 -4.41
CA ASP A 35 6.23 3.10 -3.37
C ASP A 35 4.83 2.70 -3.88
N VAL A 36 4.73 2.14 -5.10
CA VAL A 36 3.46 1.73 -5.70
C VAL A 36 3.09 0.31 -5.26
N ALA A 37 1.93 0.18 -4.61
CA ALA A 37 1.38 -1.09 -4.14
C ALA A 37 0.72 -1.88 -5.28
N ILE A 38 0.71 -3.20 -5.16
CA ILE A 38 0.03 -4.17 -6.06
C ILE A 38 0.42 -3.93 -7.53
N SER A 39 1.65 -3.52 -7.81
CA SER A 39 2.10 -3.17 -9.17
C SER A 39 1.17 -2.19 -9.91
N GLY A 40 0.47 -1.32 -9.18
CA GLY A 40 -0.47 -0.34 -9.71
C GLY A 40 -1.85 -0.90 -10.10
N TYR A 41 -2.22 -2.08 -9.63
CA TYR A 41 -3.58 -2.60 -9.75
C TYR A 41 -4.52 -1.96 -8.72
N ASP A 42 -5.80 -1.83 -9.10
CA ASP A 42 -6.84 -1.19 -8.30
C ASP A 42 -7.35 -2.13 -7.21
N PRO A 43 -7.10 -1.85 -5.92
CA PRO A 43 -7.55 -2.74 -4.84
C PRO A 43 -9.07 -2.83 -4.70
N VAL A 44 -9.82 -1.81 -5.12
CA VAL A 44 -11.30 -1.78 -5.04
C VAL A 44 -11.92 -2.67 -6.12
N ALA A 45 -11.32 -2.74 -7.31
CA ALA A 45 -11.84 -3.52 -8.43
C ALA A 45 -11.94 -5.03 -8.12
N TYR A 46 -11.07 -5.58 -7.27
CA TYR A 46 -11.20 -6.96 -6.82
C TYR A 46 -12.53 -7.25 -6.11
N PHE A 47 -13.08 -6.24 -5.42
CA PHE A 47 -14.35 -6.36 -4.70
C PHE A 47 -15.55 -5.98 -5.57
N SER A 48 -15.45 -4.88 -6.34
CA SER A 48 -16.56 -4.37 -7.15
C SER A 48 -16.77 -5.17 -8.43
N ASP A 49 -15.69 -5.51 -9.11
CA ASP A 49 -15.73 -6.09 -10.46
C ASP A 49 -15.36 -7.58 -10.47
N SER A 50 -14.86 -8.10 -9.33
CA SER A 50 -14.33 -9.47 -9.21
C SER A 50 -13.22 -9.75 -10.23
N GLU A 51 -12.37 -8.74 -10.49
CA GLU A 51 -11.33 -8.78 -11.51
C GLU A 51 -10.09 -8.02 -11.06
N ALA A 52 -8.90 -8.51 -11.45
CA ALA A 52 -7.65 -7.78 -11.32
C ALA A 52 -7.58 -6.69 -12.40
N THR A 53 -7.84 -5.45 -12.02
CA THR A 53 -7.93 -4.32 -12.94
C THR A 53 -6.76 -3.36 -12.74
N LYS A 54 -6.07 -3.02 -13.82
CA LYS A 54 -4.99 -2.02 -13.77
C LYS A 54 -5.54 -0.65 -13.43
N GLY A 55 -4.96 -0.01 -12.41
CA GLY A 55 -5.23 1.38 -12.08
C GLY A 55 -4.44 2.36 -12.94
N SER A 56 -4.73 3.65 -12.76
CA SER A 56 -4.06 4.77 -13.40
C SER A 56 -3.35 5.63 -12.35
N ALA A 57 -2.19 6.16 -12.67
CA ALA A 57 -1.51 7.16 -11.85
C ALA A 57 -2.27 8.51 -11.76
N GLU A 58 -3.32 8.69 -12.56
CA GLU A 58 -4.24 9.83 -12.46
C GLU A 58 -5.12 9.77 -11.20
N TYR A 59 -5.47 8.56 -10.77
CA TYR A 59 -6.29 8.33 -9.58
C TYR A 59 -5.48 7.59 -8.53
N THR A 60 -4.99 8.31 -7.53
CA THR A 60 -4.14 7.74 -6.48
C THR A 60 -4.62 8.05 -5.07
N ALA A 61 -4.28 7.18 -4.14
CA ALA A 61 -4.38 7.41 -2.72
C ALA A 61 -3.19 6.78 -2.00
N THR A 62 -2.80 7.36 -0.88
CA THR A 62 -1.70 6.85 -0.07
C THR A 62 -2.26 6.21 1.21
N TYR A 63 -1.75 5.02 1.53
CA TYR A 63 -2.06 4.32 2.77
C TYR A 63 -0.80 3.67 3.31
N LYS A 64 -0.42 3.95 4.56
CA LYS A 64 0.86 3.53 5.16
C LYS A 64 2.07 3.83 4.25
N ASN A 65 2.09 5.05 3.74
CA ASN A 65 3.09 5.55 2.78
C ASN A 65 3.20 4.78 1.45
N ALA A 66 2.42 3.71 1.23
CA ALA A 66 2.31 3.06 -0.06
C ALA A 66 1.26 3.76 -0.95
N ILE A 67 1.55 3.88 -2.24
CA ILE A 67 0.72 4.56 -3.24
C ILE A 67 -0.12 3.52 -3.96
N TYR A 68 -1.43 3.67 -3.88
CA TYR A 68 -2.40 2.85 -4.61
C TYR A 68 -2.88 3.57 -5.85
N HIS A 69 -3.00 2.85 -6.96
CA HIS A 69 -3.60 3.33 -8.21
C HIS A 69 -5.01 2.78 -8.36
N PHE A 70 -5.89 3.60 -8.95
CA PHE A 70 -7.30 3.24 -9.14
C PHE A 70 -7.69 3.39 -10.60
N SER A 71 -8.66 2.59 -11.03
CA SER A 71 -9.22 2.66 -12.40
C SER A 71 -10.18 3.83 -12.59
N SER A 72 -10.67 4.41 -11.47
CA SER A 72 -11.60 5.54 -11.48
C SER A 72 -11.44 6.42 -10.23
N ALA A 73 -11.97 7.64 -10.32
CA ALA A 73 -12.06 8.54 -9.17
C ALA A 73 -13.00 7.97 -8.09
N GLU A 74 -14.04 7.26 -8.47
CA GLU A 74 -15.00 6.63 -7.57
C GLU A 74 -14.31 5.55 -6.71
N ASN A 75 -13.56 4.63 -7.31
CA ASN A 75 -12.80 3.61 -6.58
C ASN A 75 -11.76 4.22 -5.63
N ARG A 76 -11.05 5.27 -6.09
CA ARG A 76 -10.14 6.03 -5.22
C ARG A 76 -10.85 6.59 -3.99
N ASP A 77 -12.03 7.17 -4.16
CA ASP A 77 -12.76 7.81 -3.08
C ASP A 77 -13.35 6.78 -2.11
N LEU A 78 -13.79 5.60 -2.61
CA LEU A 78 -14.16 4.45 -1.76
C LEU A 78 -12.99 3.98 -0.91
N PHE A 79 -11.80 3.84 -1.50
CA PHE A 79 -10.60 3.46 -0.77
C PHE A 79 -10.22 4.49 0.29
N ARG A 80 -10.28 5.79 -0.03
CA ARG A 80 -9.99 6.87 0.91
C ARG A 80 -10.92 6.89 2.12
N ALA A 81 -12.18 6.49 1.91
CA ALA A 81 -13.17 6.43 2.98
C ALA A 81 -12.85 5.32 3.99
N ASP A 82 -12.37 4.16 3.53
CA ASP A 82 -11.94 3.04 4.39
C ASP A 82 -10.84 2.22 3.68
N PRO A 83 -9.57 2.64 3.77
CA PRO A 83 -8.47 1.91 3.16
C PRO A 83 -8.34 0.46 3.65
N SER A 84 -8.66 0.21 4.91
CA SER A 84 -8.51 -1.10 5.52
C SER A 84 -9.50 -2.13 4.96
N ALA A 85 -10.64 -1.69 4.43
CA ALA A 85 -11.60 -2.56 3.80
C ALA A 85 -11.12 -3.14 2.46
N TYR A 86 -10.25 -2.42 1.75
CA TYR A 86 -9.82 -2.76 0.39
C TYR A 86 -8.35 -3.13 0.27
N ALA A 87 -7.49 -2.63 1.16
CA ALA A 87 -6.07 -2.96 1.15
C ALA A 87 -5.88 -4.47 1.34
N PRO A 88 -4.93 -5.10 0.60
CA PRO A 88 -4.69 -6.53 0.74
C PRO A 88 -4.15 -6.87 2.14
N GLN A 89 -4.46 -8.07 2.60
CA GLN A 89 -3.97 -8.59 3.87
C GLN A 89 -2.44 -8.75 3.83
N TYR A 90 -1.81 -8.72 4.99
CA TYR A 90 -0.35 -8.83 5.16
C TYR A 90 0.42 -7.77 4.38
N GLY A 91 -0.11 -6.54 4.32
CA GLY A 91 0.51 -5.44 3.60
C GLY A 91 0.61 -5.65 2.08
N GLY A 92 -0.07 -6.65 1.52
CA GLY A 92 0.04 -7.02 0.10
C GLY A 92 1.16 -8.00 -0.21
N TYR A 93 1.84 -8.56 0.80
CA TYR A 93 2.76 -9.68 0.60
C TYR A 93 2.02 -10.99 0.35
N CYS A 94 2.74 -11.96 -0.23
CA CYS A 94 2.21 -13.29 -0.53
C CYS A 94 1.65 -13.98 0.71
N ALA A 95 0.34 -14.26 0.74
CA ALA A 95 -0.33 -14.86 1.88
C ALA A 95 0.25 -16.26 2.24
N PHE A 96 0.60 -17.06 1.23
CA PHE A 96 1.28 -18.34 1.47
C PHE A 96 2.71 -18.15 1.98
N GLY A 97 3.43 -17.12 1.50
CA GLY A 97 4.78 -16.79 1.97
C GLY A 97 4.82 -16.45 3.46
N VAL A 98 3.82 -15.73 3.96
CA VAL A 98 3.70 -15.40 5.38
C VAL A 98 3.63 -16.65 6.25
N THR A 99 3.00 -17.74 5.80
CA THR A 99 2.98 -19.03 6.54
C THR A 99 4.35 -19.67 6.69
N MET A 100 5.33 -19.23 5.90
CA MET A 100 6.73 -19.65 5.94
C MET A 100 7.66 -18.60 6.55
N GLU A 101 7.10 -17.62 7.27
CA GLU A 101 7.83 -16.47 7.84
C GLU A 101 8.58 -15.64 6.78
N LYS A 102 8.00 -15.52 5.56
CA LYS A 102 8.59 -14.80 4.42
C LYS A 102 7.66 -13.71 3.90
N LYS A 103 8.28 -12.64 3.41
CA LYS A 103 7.64 -11.56 2.68
C LYS A 103 8.04 -11.65 1.21
N PHE A 104 7.24 -12.36 0.41
CA PHE A 104 7.43 -12.43 -1.04
C PHE A 104 6.52 -11.42 -1.74
N ASP A 105 6.99 -10.95 -2.88
CA ASP A 105 6.19 -10.17 -3.81
C ASP A 105 5.01 -11.00 -4.35
N VAL A 106 4.12 -10.39 -5.11
CA VAL A 106 2.88 -10.99 -5.56
C VAL A 106 2.64 -10.79 -7.05
N ASP A 107 1.84 -11.71 -7.62
CA ASP A 107 1.18 -11.52 -8.90
C ASP A 107 -0.23 -10.96 -8.64
N PRO A 108 -0.57 -9.76 -9.12
CA PRO A 108 -1.91 -9.18 -8.95
C PRO A 108 -3.05 -10.07 -9.49
N GLU A 109 -2.76 -10.97 -10.42
CA GLU A 109 -3.72 -11.94 -10.95
C GLU A 109 -3.91 -13.16 -10.04
N ALA A 110 -3.01 -13.40 -9.08
CA ALA A 110 -3.07 -14.52 -8.15
C ALA A 110 -3.76 -14.11 -6.84
N TRP A 111 -5.04 -13.78 -6.91
CA TRP A 111 -5.83 -13.21 -5.82
C TRP A 111 -7.04 -14.06 -5.40
N ARG A 112 -7.52 -13.82 -4.20
CA ARG A 112 -8.78 -14.35 -3.67
C ARG A 112 -9.35 -13.41 -2.62
N ILE A 113 -10.68 -13.25 -2.62
CA ILE A 113 -11.41 -12.62 -1.50
C ILE A 113 -11.99 -13.74 -0.62
N VAL A 114 -11.70 -13.65 0.68
CA VAL A 114 -12.22 -14.56 1.71
C VAL A 114 -12.71 -13.70 2.87
N ASP A 115 -13.96 -13.85 3.28
CA ASP A 115 -14.58 -13.08 4.36
C ASP A 115 -14.37 -11.57 4.22
N ASN A 116 -14.63 -11.03 3.03
CA ASN A 116 -14.44 -9.62 2.65
C ASN A 116 -13.00 -9.10 2.81
N LYS A 117 -12.00 -9.96 2.71
CA LYS A 117 -10.58 -9.60 2.77
C LYS A 117 -9.88 -10.07 1.50
N LEU A 118 -9.04 -9.21 0.95
CA LEU A 118 -8.23 -9.50 -0.23
C LEU A 118 -6.92 -10.17 0.17
N TYR A 119 -6.66 -11.35 -0.41
CA TYR A 119 -5.41 -12.09 -0.27
C TYR A 119 -4.74 -12.21 -1.63
N LEU A 120 -3.43 -11.96 -1.66
CA LEU A 120 -2.59 -12.06 -2.85
C LEU A 120 -1.56 -13.17 -2.65
N ASN A 121 -1.13 -13.79 -3.74
CA ASN A 121 -0.10 -14.81 -3.73
C ASN A 121 1.00 -14.50 -4.76
N LEU A 122 2.17 -15.12 -4.61
CA LEU A 122 3.36 -14.90 -5.44
C LEU A 122 3.08 -15.15 -6.93
N ASN A 123 2.31 -16.20 -7.23
CA ASN A 123 1.91 -16.59 -8.59
C ASN A 123 0.76 -17.61 -8.53
N LYS A 124 0.27 -18.04 -9.68
CA LYS A 124 -0.84 -19.00 -9.78
C LYS A 124 -0.53 -20.39 -9.19
N ASP A 125 0.70 -20.84 -9.29
CA ASP A 125 1.10 -22.15 -8.74
C ASP A 125 1.09 -22.11 -7.20
N VAL A 126 1.61 -21.03 -6.61
CA VAL A 126 1.55 -20.80 -5.16
C VAL A 126 0.12 -20.58 -4.69
N GLN A 127 -0.71 -19.88 -5.45
CA GLN A 127 -2.13 -19.74 -5.17
C GLN A 127 -2.84 -21.09 -5.15
N THR A 128 -2.54 -21.96 -6.09
CA THR A 128 -3.11 -23.32 -6.15
C THR A 128 -2.80 -24.11 -4.88
N ARG A 129 -1.57 -24.02 -4.37
CA ARG A 129 -1.21 -24.61 -3.07
C ARG A 129 -1.96 -23.99 -1.91
N TRP A 130 -2.04 -22.65 -1.87
CA TRP A 130 -2.77 -21.95 -0.82
C TRP A 130 -4.26 -22.29 -0.81
N LEU A 131 -4.86 -22.54 -1.98
CA LEU A 131 -6.26 -22.94 -2.10
C LEU A 131 -6.56 -24.35 -1.56
N THR A 132 -5.56 -25.18 -1.25
CA THR A 132 -5.77 -26.53 -0.67
C THR A 132 -6.25 -26.49 0.77
N ASP A 133 -5.93 -25.42 1.54
CA ASP A 133 -6.40 -25.23 2.92
C ASP A 133 -6.42 -23.75 3.30
N VAL A 134 -7.31 -22.98 2.67
CA VAL A 134 -7.41 -21.54 2.87
C VAL A 134 -7.61 -21.16 4.34
N PRO A 135 -8.55 -21.78 5.11
CA PRO A 135 -8.74 -21.44 6.52
C PRO A 135 -7.50 -21.71 7.37
N GLY A 136 -6.84 -22.85 7.16
CA GLY A 136 -5.64 -23.23 7.91
C GLY A 136 -4.47 -22.28 7.61
N PHE A 137 -4.23 -21.94 6.34
CA PHE A 137 -3.17 -21.00 5.97
C PHE A 137 -3.46 -19.58 6.46
N ILE A 138 -4.70 -19.10 6.43
CA ILE A 138 -5.06 -17.80 6.99
C ILE A 138 -4.84 -17.77 8.50
N ALA A 139 -5.27 -18.80 9.24
CA ALA A 139 -5.05 -18.88 10.69
C ALA A 139 -3.56 -18.84 11.02
N ASN A 140 -2.76 -19.67 10.35
CA ASN A 140 -1.30 -19.71 10.53
C ASN A 140 -0.64 -18.36 10.20
N ALA A 141 -0.99 -17.74 9.06
CA ALA A 141 -0.42 -16.46 8.66
C ALA A 141 -0.81 -15.33 9.64
N ASN A 142 -2.02 -15.36 10.20
CA ASN A 142 -2.46 -14.39 11.20
C ASN A 142 -1.65 -14.48 12.50
N ASP A 143 -1.22 -15.68 12.89
CA ASP A 143 -0.36 -15.88 14.06
C ASP A 143 1.08 -15.41 13.79
N ILE A 144 1.59 -15.60 12.57
CA ILE A 144 2.96 -15.25 12.18
C ILE A 144 3.12 -13.76 11.86
N TRP A 145 2.15 -13.15 11.18
CA TRP A 145 2.27 -11.79 10.66
C TRP A 145 2.71 -10.74 11.70
N PRO A 146 2.17 -10.72 12.94
CA PRO A 146 2.61 -9.77 13.97
C PRO A 146 4.10 -9.82 14.26
N GLU A 147 4.73 -10.99 14.13
CA GLU A 147 6.14 -11.21 14.42
C GLU A 147 7.06 -10.70 13.30
N ILE A 148 6.62 -10.81 12.04
CA ILE A 148 7.46 -10.48 10.88
C ILE A 148 7.13 -9.14 10.22
N LYS A 149 5.99 -8.53 10.48
CA LYS A 149 5.52 -7.33 9.76
C LYS A 149 6.52 -6.16 9.82
N THR A 150 7.27 -6.04 10.91
CA THR A 150 8.27 -4.98 11.12
C THR A 150 9.69 -5.40 10.79
N VAL A 151 9.89 -6.58 10.21
CA VAL A 151 11.18 -7.08 9.75
C VAL A 151 11.30 -6.84 8.25
N GLU A 152 12.47 -6.40 7.78
CA GLU A 152 12.72 -6.23 6.35
C GLU A 152 12.59 -7.57 5.61
N ALA A 153 12.02 -7.56 4.41
CA ALA A 153 11.85 -8.78 3.62
C ALA A 153 13.17 -9.50 3.33
N ALA A 154 14.25 -8.74 3.20
CA ALA A 154 15.59 -9.28 2.95
C ALA A 154 16.23 -9.96 4.18
N GLU A 155 15.67 -9.76 5.37
CA GLU A 155 16.17 -10.34 6.63
C GLU A 155 15.42 -11.63 7.01
N LEU A 156 14.32 -11.94 6.30
CA LEU A 156 13.50 -13.13 6.46
C LEU A 156 13.92 -14.25 5.45
#